data_9261e9b805e66abaf6d74df511f12aa6
#
_entry.id   9261e9b805e66abaf6d74df511f12aa6
#
_cell.length_a   1.000
_cell.length_b   1.000
_cell.length_c   1.000
_cell.angle_alpha   90.00
_cell.angle_beta   90.00
_cell.angle_gamma   90.00
#
_symmetry.space_group_name_H-M   'P 1'
#
loop_
_entity.id
_entity.type
_entity.pdbx_description
1 polymer ?
#
loop_
_entity_poly.entity_id
_entity_poly.type
_entity_poly.pdbx_seq_one_letter_code
_entity_poly.pdbx_strand_id
1 'polypeptide(L)' 'MLLAIDIDNRTTDFAVFDQDDLIDKFSITTDRNRSVVEIKLTIKLILMDKNIELSDINEIIISNVVPELSSSYEMI' A
#
# COMPACT_ATOMS: atom_id res chain seq x y z
N MET A 1 -13.34 1.44 -0.19
CA MET A 1 -12.35 1.79 0.84
C MET A 1 -11.18 2.53 0.21
N LEU A 2 -10.50 3.34 0.99
CA LEU A 2 -9.30 4.08 0.60
C LEU A 2 -8.06 3.41 1.15
N LEU A 3 -7.05 3.23 0.32
CA LEU A 3 -5.72 2.79 0.74
C LEU A 3 -4.76 3.97 0.63
N ALA A 4 -4.19 4.38 1.75
CA ALA A 4 -3.15 5.40 1.81
C ALA A 4 -1.79 4.73 1.96
N ILE A 5 -0.83 5.10 1.12
CA ILE A 5 0.52 4.55 1.11
C ILE A 5 1.52 5.68 1.28
N ASP A 6 2.36 5.57 2.30
CA ASP A 6 3.43 6.52 2.57
C ASP A 6 4.77 5.80 2.46
N ILE A 7 5.56 6.15 1.46
CA ILE A 7 6.82 5.48 1.13
C ILE A 7 7.99 6.36 1.58
N ASP A 8 8.65 5.96 2.65
CA ASP A 8 9.87 6.56 3.15
C ASP A 8 11.08 5.69 2.83
N ASN A 9 12.28 6.21 3.07
CA ASN A 9 13.52 5.50 2.74
C ASN A 9 13.68 4.18 3.50
N ARG A 10 13.13 4.05 4.70
CA ARG A 10 13.26 2.86 5.54
C ARG A 10 12.02 2.01 5.59
N THR A 11 10.86 2.65 5.70
CA THR A 11 9.58 1.96 5.85
C THR A 11 8.56 2.48 4.87
N THR A 12 7.67 1.59 4.49
CA THR A 12 6.48 1.93 3.71
C THR A 12 5.27 1.66 4.59
N ASP A 13 4.48 2.69 4.86
CA ASP A 13 3.32 2.61 5.73
C ASP A 13 2.04 2.57 4.91
N PHE A 14 1.14 1.70 5.33
CA PHE A 14 -0.18 1.54 4.69
C PHE A 14 -1.25 1.82 5.72
N ALA A 15 -2.30 2.50 5.29
CA ALA A 15 -3.49 2.72 6.11
C ALA A 15 -4.73 2.48 5.25
N VAL A 16 -5.69 1.75 5.78
CA VAL A 16 -6.96 1.47 5.11
C VAL A 16 -8.06 2.23 5.83
N PHE A 17 -8.83 3.00 5.08
CA PHE A 17 -9.95 3.77 5.60
C PHE A 17 -11.24 3.31 4.94
N ASP A 18 -12.30 3.23 5.73
CA ASP A 18 -13.66 3.11 5.24
C ASP A 18 -14.37 4.41 5.63
N GLN A 19 -14.63 5.28 4.64
CA GLN A 19 -15.06 6.65 4.85
C GLN A 19 -14.01 7.37 5.73
N ASP A 20 -14.39 7.89 6.91
CA ASP A 20 -13.47 8.58 7.80
C ASP A 20 -12.85 7.66 8.88
N ASP A 21 -13.22 6.39 8.86
CA ASP A 21 -12.77 5.43 9.88
C ASP A 21 -11.51 4.70 9.45
N LEU A 22 -10.49 4.73 10.31
CA LEU A 22 -9.28 3.93 10.12
C LEU A 22 -9.59 2.47 10.44
N ILE A 23 -9.53 1.61 9.43
CA ILE A 23 -9.81 0.18 9.59
C ILE A 23 -8.56 -0.57 10.04
N ASP A 24 -7.41 -0.31 9.41
CA ASP A 24 -6.16 -0.95 9.74
C ASP A 24 -4.97 -0.11 9.28
N LYS A 25 -3.82 -0.41 9.89
CA LYS A 25 -2.57 0.29 9.63
C LYS A 25 -1.43 -0.69 9.79
N PHE A 26 -0.50 -0.71 8.82
CA PHE A 26 0.62 -1.64 8.83
C PHE A 26 1.82 -1.04 8.10
N SER A 27 3.00 -1.60 8.37
CA SER A 27 4.26 -1.13 7.80
C SER A 27 5.09 -2.30 7.29
N ILE A 28 5.82 -2.05 6.22
CA ILE A 28 6.84 -2.99 5.72
C ILE A 28 8.15 -2.24 5.53
N THR A 29 9.25 -2.97 5.42
CA THR A 29 10.54 -2.38 5.05
C THR A 29 10.49 -1.92 3.59
N THR A 30 11.01 -0.72 3.32
CA THR A 30 11.11 -0.22 1.96
C THR A 30 12.23 -0.96 1.23
N ASP A 31 11.88 -1.53 0.07
CA ASP A 31 12.83 -2.20 -0.83
C ASP A 31 12.70 -1.60 -2.22
N ARG A 32 13.76 -0.94 -2.68
CA ARG A 32 13.79 -0.23 -3.97
C ARG A 32 13.75 -1.17 -5.18
N ASN A 33 14.07 -2.43 -4.97
CA ASN A 33 14.13 -3.43 -6.02
C ASN A 33 12.83 -4.24 -6.15
N ARG A 34 11.81 -3.89 -5.37
CA ARG A 34 10.55 -4.61 -5.39
C ARG A 34 9.82 -4.41 -6.71
N SER A 35 9.40 -5.50 -7.34
CA SER A 35 8.62 -5.45 -8.58
C SER A 35 7.17 -5.08 -8.30
N VAL A 36 6.43 -4.68 -9.35
CA VAL A 36 4.97 -4.45 -9.27
C VAL A 36 4.25 -5.66 -8.71
N VAL A 37 4.61 -6.85 -9.16
CA VAL A 37 3.99 -8.11 -8.71
C VAL A 37 4.21 -8.34 -7.23
N GLU A 38 5.45 -8.14 -6.75
CA GLU A 38 5.77 -8.29 -5.33
C GLU A 38 5.01 -7.31 -4.45
N ILE A 39 4.93 -6.05 -4.86
CA ILE A 39 4.18 -5.01 -4.13
C ILE A 39 2.70 -5.37 -4.07
N LYS A 40 2.11 -5.74 -5.21
CA LYS A 40 0.70 -6.11 -5.30
C LYS A 40 0.37 -7.32 -4.42
N LEU A 41 1.22 -8.36 -4.46
CA LEU A 41 1.04 -9.54 -3.62
C LEU A 41 1.15 -9.21 -2.15
N THR A 42 2.11 -8.37 -1.76
CA THR A 42 2.27 -7.92 -0.38
C THR A 42 1.01 -7.23 0.13
N ILE A 43 0.48 -6.30 -0.65
CA ILE A 43 -0.75 -5.57 -0.31
C ILE A 43 -1.92 -6.53 -0.17
N LYS A 44 -2.09 -7.45 -1.13
CA LYS A 44 -3.17 -8.44 -1.10
C LYS A 44 -3.11 -9.30 0.17
N LEU A 45 -1.93 -9.81 0.53
CA LEU A 45 -1.76 -10.65 1.71
C LEU A 45 -2.08 -9.90 2.99
N ILE A 46 -1.67 -8.65 3.09
CA ILE A 46 -1.94 -7.82 4.26
C ILE A 46 -3.44 -7.55 4.40
N LEU A 47 -4.10 -7.21 3.29
CA LEU A 47 -5.55 -6.96 3.29
C LEU A 47 -6.35 -8.22 3.62
N MET A 48 -5.91 -9.37 3.15
CA MET A 48 -6.54 -10.66 3.44
C MET A 48 -6.59 -10.98 4.94
N ASP A 49 -5.58 -10.55 5.68
CA ASP A 49 -5.54 -10.74 7.13
C ASP A 49 -6.71 -10.03 7.84
N LYS A 50 -7.28 -9.02 7.21
CA LYS A 50 -8.45 -8.29 7.70
C LYS A 50 -9.73 -8.60 6.92
N ASN A 51 -9.72 -9.64 6.11
CA ASN A 51 -10.84 -10.02 5.24
C ASN A 51 -11.24 -8.91 4.25
N ILE A 52 -10.25 -8.15 3.79
CA ILE A 52 -10.43 -7.11 2.78
C ILE A 52 -9.88 -7.62 1.46
N GLU A 53 -10.69 -7.52 0.40
CA GLU A 53 -10.24 -7.84 -0.95
C GLU A 53 -9.68 -6.58 -1.63
N LEU A 54 -8.73 -6.76 -2.55
CA LEU A 54 -8.19 -5.64 -3.30
C LEU A 54 -9.29 -4.90 -4.08
N SER A 55 -10.31 -5.62 -4.51
CA SER A 55 -11.47 -5.04 -5.18
C SER A 55 -12.32 -4.11 -4.30
N ASP A 56 -12.17 -4.20 -2.97
CA ASP A 56 -12.83 -3.29 -2.03
C ASP A 56 -12.15 -1.91 -1.99
N ILE A 57 -10.94 -1.82 -2.50
CA ILE A 57 -10.18 -0.58 -2.58
C ILE A 57 -10.56 0.15 -3.87
N ASN A 58 -11.21 1.28 -3.75
CA ASN A 58 -11.64 2.09 -4.89
C ASN A 58 -10.87 3.39 -5.05
N GLU A 59 -9.98 3.70 -4.11
CA GLU A 59 -9.14 4.89 -4.17
C GLU A 59 -7.80 4.60 -3.48
N ILE A 60 -6.70 5.06 -4.10
CA ILE A 60 -5.35 4.92 -3.55
C ILE A 60 -4.68 6.29 -3.55
N ILE A 61 -4.13 6.69 -2.41
CA ILE A 61 -3.33 7.90 -2.26
C ILE A 61 -1.90 7.48 -1.92
N ILE A 62 -0.94 8.02 -2.68
CA ILE A 62 0.47 7.67 -2.51
C ILE A 62 1.29 8.91 -2.22
N SER A 63 2.06 8.88 -1.12
CA SER A 63 3.11 9.85 -0.81
C SER A 63 4.45 9.11 -0.90
N ASN A 64 5.39 9.59 -1.71
CA ASN A 64 6.59 8.84 -2.02
C ASN A 64 7.82 9.74 -2.08
N VAL A 65 8.84 9.45 -1.25
CA VAL A 65 10.15 10.10 -1.27
C VAL A 65 11.24 9.22 -1.90
N VAL A 66 10.86 8.07 -2.46
CA VAL A 66 11.78 7.12 -3.12
C VAL A 66 11.40 7.03 -4.61
N PRO A 67 12.00 7.86 -5.49
CA PRO A 67 11.58 7.97 -6.89
C PRO A 67 11.58 6.64 -7.65
N GLU A 68 12.49 5.73 -7.32
CA GLU A 68 12.61 4.43 -7.99
C GLU A 68 11.36 3.56 -7.85
N LEU A 69 10.53 3.83 -6.84
CA LEU A 69 9.32 3.06 -6.57
C LEU A 69 8.04 3.69 -7.12
N SER A 70 8.10 4.94 -7.58
CA SER A 70 6.90 5.67 -8.03
C SER A 70 6.10 4.91 -9.08
N SER A 71 6.75 4.49 -10.16
CA SER A 71 6.05 3.82 -11.26
C SER A 71 5.49 2.45 -10.84
N SER A 72 6.21 1.72 -9.98
CA SER A 72 5.77 0.41 -9.50
C SER A 72 4.48 0.50 -8.68
N TYR A 73 4.40 1.49 -7.78
CA TYR A 73 3.19 1.69 -6.97
C TYR A 73 2.03 2.27 -7.77
N GLU A 74 2.29 3.14 -8.73
CA GLU A 74 1.26 3.73 -9.59
C GLU A 74 0.59 2.72 -10.49
N MET A 75 1.25 1.61 -10.79
CA MET A 75 0.70 0.53 -11.62
C MET A 75 -0.20 -0.45 -10.88
N ILE A 76 -0.41 -0.26 -9.59
CA ILE A 76 -1.31 -1.11 -8.80
C ILE A 76 -2.82 -0.77 -9.06
#